data_8806f97f27f3da3fdffecb4dd2145e3c
#
_entry.id   8806f97f27f3da3fdffecb4dd2145e3c
#
_cell.length_a   1.000
_cell.length_b   1.000
_cell.length_c   1.000
_cell.angle_alpha   90.00
_cell.angle_beta   90.00
_cell.angle_gamma   90.00
#
_symmetry.space_group_name_H-M   'P 1'
#
loop_
_entity.id
_entity.type
_entity.pdbx_description
1 polymer ?
#
loop_
_entity_poly.entity_id
_entity_poly.type
_entity_poly.pdbx_seq_one_letter_code
_entity_poly.pdbx_strand_id
1 'polypeptide(L)'
;MTWQMILVIALFFWIFIALNWKIADPVIVGISIPTILALAGIMKPATAFSDFSKSTCMFFMSMFVIGRAIMKTGLADTIGSTIINLIGKTEKRLTLSVAVVAAGMSAFLNDTGTTGCLMPIVGAMAQKAQVKLSKIYMTLAFFASMGGTITLIGTTPHIIAGGLLEKAGYQGYGFFEFSKVGLPITLIGLIYMYFIGYHTLPEVETSYDQVPPVAHKDKRGMIITSIVFVILVIALATKIMPFHLAAVLGAMIVVVTRCITVNDALDSFSMPTLFLVAGVFPLSGAMAKTGVTKMIIDFTSQYATSVSPYAAILMISGLTAFLTQFMMGTSLSAIMLPMGIVYAQSLHLDPRGVVMAIAVASSLAFCTPFGTGPNLLVWKPGGYEIKDYFKTGLPLLVMAWLVSSTIIWYFYEFAK
;
A
#
# COMPACT_ATOMS: atom_id res chain seq x y z
N MET A 1 9.33 34.39 5.08
CA MET A 1 8.31 33.32 5.31
C MET A 1 7.18 33.90 6.14
N THR A 2 5.93 33.70 5.74
CA THR A 2 4.78 34.10 6.56
C THR A 2 4.56 33.08 7.69
N TRP A 3 3.89 33.48 8.77
CA TRP A 3 3.58 32.54 9.87
C TRP A 3 2.75 31.33 9.40
N GLN A 4 1.88 31.55 8.38
CA GLN A 4 1.09 30.47 7.76
C GLN A 4 1.96 29.46 7.01
N MET A 5 3.02 29.90 6.31
CA MET A 5 4.00 29.00 5.70
C MET A 5 4.70 28.15 6.77
N ILE A 6 5.14 28.78 7.86
CA ILE A 6 5.80 28.09 8.97
C ILE A 6 4.87 27.03 9.57
N LEU A 7 3.59 27.38 9.77
CA LEU A 7 2.60 26.44 10.31
C LEU A 7 2.40 25.22 9.39
N VAL A 8 2.27 25.44 8.08
CA VAL A 8 2.11 24.31 7.12
C VAL A 8 3.35 23.43 7.10
N ILE A 9 4.55 23.99 7.13
CA ILE A 9 5.79 23.22 7.25
C ILE A 9 5.84 22.47 8.59
N ALA A 10 5.44 23.10 9.68
CA ALA A 10 5.37 22.46 11.00
C ALA A 10 4.40 21.27 11.02
N LEU A 11 3.30 21.32 10.24
CA LEU A 11 2.37 20.19 10.11
C LEU A 11 3.02 18.97 9.43
N PHE A 12 3.93 19.15 8.47
CA PHE A 12 4.71 18.02 7.92
C PHE A 12 5.61 17.39 8.98
N PHE A 13 6.31 18.22 9.77
CA PHE A 13 7.09 17.72 10.89
C PHE A 13 6.24 17.06 11.96
N TRP A 14 5.04 17.60 12.23
CA TRP A 14 4.08 16.98 13.14
C TRP A 14 3.68 15.57 12.68
N ILE A 15 3.31 15.39 11.40
CA ILE A 15 2.99 14.07 10.84
C ILE A 15 4.19 13.12 11.02
N PHE A 16 5.39 13.59 10.63
CA PHE A 16 6.60 12.79 10.73
C PHE A 16 6.89 12.36 12.17
N ILE A 17 6.91 13.31 13.09
CA ILE A 17 7.24 13.07 14.49
C ILE A 17 6.17 12.20 15.16
N ALA A 18 4.89 12.58 15.03
CA ALA A 18 3.80 11.91 15.70
C ALA A 18 3.66 10.43 15.30
N LEU A 19 3.80 10.12 14.00
CA LEU A 19 3.63 8.77 13.49
C LEU A 19 4.88 7.90 13.68
N ASN A 20 6.08 8.46 13.48
CA ASN A 20 7.32 7.69 13.56
C ASN A 20 7.68 7.32 15.01
N TRP A 21 7.52 8.26 15.95
CA TRP A 21 7.74 8.01 17.38
C TRP A 21 6.48 7.51 18.12
N LYS A 22 5.38 7.24 17.39
CA LYS A 22 4.10 6.78 17.98
C LYS A 22 3.59 7.68 19.11
N ILE A 23 3.81 8.99 18.99
CA ILE A 23 3.36 9.99 19.97
C ILE A 23 1.83 10.13 19.92
N ALA A 24 1.25 10.03 18.71
CA ALA A 24 -0.19 10.08 18.52
C ALA A 24 -0.65 8.99 17.54
N ASP A 25 -1.89 8.52 17.75
CA ASP A 25 -2.54 7.59 16.84
C ASP A 25 -2.77 8.25 15.47
N PRO A 26 -2.67 7.51 14.34
CA PRO A 26 -2.94 8.05 13.00
C PRO A 26 -4.32 8.73 12.86
N VAL A 27 -5.32 8.31 13.62
CA VAL A 27 -6.64 8.97 13.67
C VAL A 27 -6.49 10.41 14.20
N ILE A 28 -5.77 10.59 15.30
CA ILE A 28 -5.53 11.90 15.92
C ILE A 28 -4.70 12.80 14.98
N VAL A 29 -3.66 12.23 14.37
CA VAL A 29 -2.85 12.96 13.38
C VAL A 29 -3.74 13.39 12.20
N GLY A 30 -4.56 12.50 11.65
CA GLY A 30 -5.45 12.80 10.54
C GLY A 30 -6.47 13.90 10.84
N ILE A 31 -7.07 13.91 12.03
CA ILE A 31 -8.03 14.96 12.44
C ILE A 31 -7.32 16.28 12.76
N SER A 32 -6.13 16.25 13.35
CA SER A 32 -5.41 17.44 13.77
C SER A 32 -5.08 18.37 12.60
N ILE A 33 -4.74 17.82 11.43
CA ILE A 33 -4.35 18.60 10.25
C ILE A 33 -5.47 19.54 9.79
N PRO A 34 -6.67 19.06 9.38
CA PRO A 34 -7.76 19.94 8.97
C PRO A 34 -8.22 20.87 10.08
N THR A 35 -8.19 20.42 11.34
CA THR A 35 -8.53 21.25 12.51
C THR A 35 -7.58 22.43 12.64
N ILE A 36 -6.28 22.21 12.62
CA ILE A 36 -5.27 23.28 12.73
C ILE A 36 -5.36 24.23 11.53
N LEU A 37 -5.54 23.72 10.30
CA LEU A 37 -5.68 24.54 9.10
C LEU A 37 -6.94 25.44 9.15
N ALA A 38 -8.03 24.94 9.73
CA ALA A 38 -9.26 25.68 9.92
C ALA A 38 -9.13 26.77 11.02
N LEU A 39 -8.57 26.41 12.17
CA LEU A 39 -8.33 27.34 13.28
C LEU A 39 -7.36 28.47 12.91
N ALA A 40 -6.33 28.15 12.11
CA ALA A 40 -5.40 29.14 11.59
C ALA A 40 -5.97 30.03 10.46
N GLY A 41 -7.24 29.83 10.05
CA GLY A 41 -7.86 30.60 8.98
C GLY A 41 -7.30 30.38 7.58
N ILE A 42 -6.44 29.36 7.41
CA ILE A 42 -5.85 28.99 6.10
C ILE A 42 -6.93 28.40 5.20
N MET A 43 -7.83 27.60 5.78
CA MET A 43 -8.97 27.00 5.08
C MET A 43 -10.27 27.22 5.84
N LYS A 44 -11.39 27.33 5.10
CA LYS A 44 -12.73 27.32 5.73
C LYS A 44 -12.98 25.93 6.33
N PRO A 45 -13.60 25.81 7.54
CA PRO A 45 -13.86 24.52 8.18
C PRO A 45 -14.53 23.49 7.25
N ALA A 46 -15.60 23.91 6.55
CA ALA A 46 -16.29 23.03 5.60
C ALA A 46 -15.37 22.48 4.50
N THR A 47 -14.41 23.27 4.01
CA THR A 47 -13.45 22.83 2.99
C THR A 47 -12.35 21.95 3.60
N ALA A 48 -11.90 22.24 4.82
CA ALA A 48 -10.87 21.47 5.49
C ALA A 48 -11.31 20.03 5.80
N PHE A 49 -12.60 19.84 6.13
CA PHE A 49 -13.17 18.52 6.45
C PHE A 49 -13.90 17.85 5.28
N SER A 50 -14.03 18.51 4.11
CA SER A 50 -14.78 17.95 2.96
C SER A 50 -14.24 16.62 2.44
N ASP A 51 -12.96 16.36 2.64
CA ASP A 51 -12.29 15.17 2.13
C ASP A 51 -12.74 13.87 2.82
N PHE A 52 -13.31 13.96 4.05
CA PHE A 52 -13.89 12.81 4.76
C PHE A 52 -15.15 12.23 4.10
N SER A 53 -15.84 13.00 3.29
CA SER A 53 -17.05 12.57 2.55
C SER A 53 -16.82 12.36 1.06
N LYS A 54 -15.56 12.36 0.59
CA LYS A 54 -15.25 12.14 -0.82
C LYS A 54 -15.53 10.71 -1.28
N SER A 55 -15.81 10.58 -2.57
CA SER A 55 -15.99 9.29 -3.25
C SER A 55 -14.84 8.30 -3.02
N THR A 56 -13.62 8.82 -2.90
CA THR A 56 -12.42 8.05 -2.56
C THR A 56 -12.55 7.36 -1.20
N CYS A 57 -13.01 8.06 -0.15
CA CYS A 57 -13.21 7.45 1.17
C CYS A 57 -14.30 6.39 1.14
N MET A 58 -15.44 6.66 0.44
CA MET A 58 -16.51 5.67 0.26
C MET A 58 -16.04 4.42 -0.46
N PHE A 59 -15.19 4.57 -1.47
CA PHE A 59 -14.57 3.44 -2.17
C PHE A 59 -13.76 2.57 -1.21
N PHE A 60 -12.90 3.18 -0.36
CA PHE A 60 -12.07 2.41 0.57
C PHE A 60 -12.87 1.69 1.63
N MET A 61 -13.84 2.38 2.24
CA MET A 61 -14.75 1.75 3.21
C MET A 61 -15.41 0.52 2.59
N SER A 62 -15.90 0.64 1.36
CA SER A 62 -16.54 -0.47 0.64
C SER A 62 -15.56 -1.62 0.34
N MET A 63 -14.32 -1.29 -0.04
CA MET A 63 -13.30 -2.31 -0.29
C MET A 63 -12.86 -3.04 0.98
N PHE A 64 -12.82 -2.37 2.14
CA PHE A 64 -12.58 -3.03 3.43
C PHE A 64 -13.70 -4.02 3.76
N VAL A 65 -14.95 -3.67 3.50
CA VAL A 65 -16.12 -4.56 3.69
C VAL A 65 -16.02 -5.79 2.80
N ILE A 66 -15.72 -5.62 1.51
CA ILE A 66 -15.55 -6.73 0.57
C ILE A 66 -14.36 -7.60 0.95
N GLY A 67 -13.23 -7.00 1.32
CA GLY A 67 -12.05 -7.71 1.82
C GLY A 67 -12.37 -8.55 3.07
N ARG A 68 -13.15 -8.00 4.01
CA ARG A 68 -13.63 -8.73 5.19
C ARG A 68 -14.52 -9.91 4.81
N ALA A 69 -15.38 -9.75 3.82
CA ALA A 69 -16.23 -10.85 3.33
C ALA A 69 -15.38 -11.97 2.70
N ILE A 70 -14.40 -11.65 1.88
CA ILE A 70 -13.45 -12.61 1.30
C ILE A 70 -12.72 -13.41 2.40
N MET A 71 -12.29 -12.74 3.46
CA MET A 71 -11.60 -13.39 4.59
C MET A 71 -12.57 -14.24 5.43
N LYS A 72 -13.71 -13.67 5.85
CA LYS A 72 -14.64 -14.32 6.79
C LYS A 72 -15.37 -15.52 6.18
N THR A 73 -15.67 -15.50 4.90
CA THR A 73 -16.30 -16.64 4.20
C THR A 73 -15.32 -17.80 3.96
N GLY A 74 -14.01 -17.60 4.15
CA GLY A 74 -12.97 -18.59 3.87
C GLY A 74 -12.62 -18.71 2.38
N LEU A 75 -13.02 -17.72 1.56
CA LEU A 75 -12.66 -17.69 0.14
C LEU A 75 -11.16 -17.53 -0.03
N ALA A 76 -10.53 -16.60 0.71
CA ALA A 76 -9.09 -16.40 0.73
C ALA A 76 -8.33 -17.69 1.11
N ASP A 77 -8.79 -18.36 2.17
CA ASP A 77 -8.20 -19.62 2.65
C ASP A 77 -8.30 -20.72 1.60
N THR A 78 -9.45 -20.79 0.90
CA THR A 78 -9.69 -21.81 -0.12
C THR A 78 -8.81 -21.59 -1.35
N ILE A 79 -8.70 -20.35 -1.85
CA ILE A 79 -7.82 -19.99 -2.96
C ILE A 79 -6.37 -20.29 -2.58
N GLY A 80 -5.91 -19.78 -1.43
CA GLY A 80 -4.55 -19.97 -0.95
C GLY A 80 -4.18 -21.45 -0.81
N SER A 81 -4.97 -22.20 -0.06
CA SER A 81 -4.71 -23.62 0.18
C SER A 81 -4.75 -24.47 -1.10
N THR A 82 -5.67 -24.17 -2.03
CA THR A 82 -5.77 -24.91 -3.30
C THR A 82 -4.52 -24.73 -4.15
N ILE A 83 -4.07 -23.49 -4.36
CA ILE A 83 -2.89 -23.20 -5.19
C ILE A 83 -1.63 -23.81 -4.55
N ILE A 84 -1.46 -23.65 -3.24
CA ILE A 84 -0.29 -24.15 -2.53
C ILE A 84 -0.26 -25.68 -2.55
N ASN A 85 -1.40 -26.34 -2.37
CA ASN A 85 -1.48 -27.82 -2.44
C ASN A 85 -1.18 -28.37 -3.84
N LEU A 86 -1.53 -27.65 -4.90
CA LEU A 86 -1.26 -28.06 -6.29
C LEU A 86 0.23 -27.98 -6.63
N ILE A 87 0.94 -26.98 -6.13
CA ILE A 87 2.31 -26.65 -6.58
C ILE A 87 3.37 -27.05 -5.54
N GLY A 88 3.04 -26.99 -4.26
CA GLY A 88 3.99 -26.97 -3.14
C GLY A 88 4.42 -28.34 -2.59
N LYS A 89 4.96 -29.24 -3.42
CA LYS A 89 5.46 -30.57 -2.96
C LYS A 89 6.89 -30.56 -2.41
N THR A 90 7.68 -29.54 -2.65
CA THR A 90 9.04 -29.37 -2.12
C THR A 90 9.16 -28.03 -1.41
N GLU A 91 10.15 -27.89 -0.51
CA GLU A 91 10.36 -26.64 0.24
C GLU A 91 10.43 -25.42 -0.69
N LYS A 92 11.24 -25.47 -1.74
CA LYS A 92 11.37 -24.37 -2.72
C LYS A 92 10.07 -24.11 -3.46
N ARG A 93 9.35 -25.15 -3.86
CA ARG A 93 8.04 -24.98 -4.54
C ARG A 93 6.98 -24.43 -3.61
N LEU A 94 6.96 -24.85 -2.35
CA LEU A 94 6.08 -24.31 -1.32
C LEU A 94 6.33 -22.81 -1.13
N THR A 95 7.59 -22.41 -0.96
CA THR A 95 7.99 -21.00 -0.84
C THR A 95 7.53 -20.16 -2.03
N LEU A 96 7.75 -20.64 -3.25
CA LEU A 96 7.32 -19.94 -4.46
C LEU A 96 5.79 -19.92 -4.63
N SER A 97 5.09 -20.97 -4.24
CA SER A 97 3.63 -21.00 -4.25
C SER A 97 3.05 -19.95 -3.30
N VAL A 98 3.63 -19.82 -2.12
CA VAL A 98 3.27 -18.77 -1.14
C VAL A 98 3.53 -17.39 -1.72
N ALA A 99 4.65 -17.18 -2.41
CA ALA A 99 4.95 -15.91 -3.07
C ALA A 99 3.88 -15.53 -4.11
N VAL A 100 3.52 -16.48 -4.99
CA VAL A 100 2.49 -16.24 -6.03
C VAL A 100 1.11 -15.97 -5.43
N VAL A 101 0.70 -16.76 -4.43
CA VAL A 101 -0.59 -16.60 -3.76
C VAL A 101 -0.64 -15.28 -3.00
N ALA A 102 0.40 -14.95 -2.25
CA ALA A 102 0.49 -13.71 -1.51
C ALA A 102 0.40 -12.49 -2.43
N ALA A 103 1.16 -12.49 -3.53
CA ALA A 103 1.13 -11.40 -4.50
C ALA A 103 -0.24 -11.25 -5.17
N GLY A 104 -0.82 -12.36 -5.65
CA GLY A 104 -2.12 -12.35 -6.31
C GLY A 104 -3.26 -11.88 -5.39
N MET A 105 -3.28 -12.34 -4.15
CA MET A 105 -4.30 -11.94 -3.18
C MET A 105 -4.11 -10.51 -2.70
N SER A 106 -2.87 -10.09 -2.47
CA SER A 106 -2.56 -8.76 -1.97
C SER A 106 -2.92 -7.65 -2.97
N ALA A 107 -2.94 -7.96 -4.26
CA ALA A 107 -3.42 -7.03 -5.27
C ALA A 107 -4.85 -6.53 -5.00
N PHE A 108 -5.66 -7.30 -4.25
CA PHE A 108 -7.08 -7.00 -4.03
C PHE A 108 -7.48 -6.87 -2.56
N LEU A 109 -6.74 -7.52 -1.62
CA LEU A 109 -7.10 -7.55 -0.20
C LEU A 109 -6.29 -6.59 0.68
N ASN A 110 -5.38 -5.86 0.15
CA ASN A 110 -4.26 -5.17 0.75
C ASN A 110 -3.18 -6.12 1.35
N ASP A 111 -1.99 -5.56 1.50
CA ASP A 111 -0.78 -6.30 1.88
C ASP A 111 -0.84 -6.88 3.31
N THR A 112 -1.23 -6.06 4.29
CA THR A 112 -1.31 -6.44 5.71
C THR A 112 -2.42 -7.46 5.96
N GLY A 113 -3.60 -7.25 5.35
CA GLY A 113 -4.74 -8.17 5.43
C GLY A 113 -4.41 -9.53 4.81
N THR A 114 -3.77 -9.54 3.64
CA THR A 114 -3.32 -10.76 2.97
C THR A 114 -2.34 -11.54 3.84
N THR A 115 -1.35 -10.85 4.42
CA THR A 115 -0.36 -11.49 5.30
C THR A 115 -1.04 -12.12 6.52
N GLY A 116 -1.91 -11.35 7.21
CA GLY A 116 -2.62 -11.85 8.39
C GLY A 116 -3.53 -13.04 8.09
N CYS A 117 -4.20 -13.04 6.94
CA CYS A 117 -5.06 -14.13 6.48
C CYS A 117 -4.26 -15.39 6.12
N LEU A 118 -3.16 -15.24 5.39
CA LEU A 118 -2.40 -16.39 4.91
C LEU A 118 -1.45 -16.98 5.97
N MET A 119 -1.04 -16.25 6.99
CA MET A 119 -0.14 -16.74 8.04
C MET A 119 -0.58 -18.09 8.65
N PRO A 120 -1.84 -18.28 9.11
CA PRO A 120 -2.26 -19.56 9.68
C PRO A 120 -2.22 -20.70 8.65
N ILE A 121 -2.59 -20.43 7.40
CA ILE A 121 -2.62 -21.43 6.33
C ILE A 121 -1.21 -21.90 5.99
N VAL A 122 -0.33 -20.94 5.69
CA VAL A 122 1.04 -21.24 5.29
C VAL A 122 1.85 -21.81 6.47
N GLY A 123 1.53 -21.40 7.71
CA GLY A 123 2.09 -21.96 8.93
C GLY A 123 1.74 -23.44 9.12
N ALA A 124 0.46 -23.81 8.99
CA ALA A 124 0.01 -25.18 9.07
C ALA A 124 0.61 -26.05 7.95
N MET A 125 0.78 -25.49 6.75
CA MET A 125 1.41 -26.19 5.63
C MET A 125 2.91 -26.36 5.81
N ALA A 126 3.60 -25.35 6.31
CA ALA A 126 5.02 -25.42 6.66
C ALA A 126 5.28 -26.51 7.72
N GLN A 127 4.44 -26.56 8.76
CA GLN A 127 4.49 -27.62 9.78
C GLN A 127 4.32 -29.01 9.16
N LYS A 128 3.28 -29.19 8.32
CA LYS A 128 3.03 -30.47 7.65
C LYS A 128 4.17 -30.90 6.71
N ALA A 129 4.80 -29.94 6.05
CA ALA A 129 5.91 -30.15 5.12
C ALA A 129 7.27 -30.16 5.82
N GLN A 130 7.33 -29.93 7.13
CA GLN A 130 8.55 -29.78 7.95
C GLN A 130 9.51 -28.71 7.40
N VAL A 131 8.96 -27.62 6.90
CA VAL A 131 9.70 -26.46 6.37
C VAL A 131 9.75 -25.37 7.42
N LYS A 132 10.91 -24.74 7.62
CA LYS A 132 11.08 -23.66 8.62
C LYS A 132 10.14 -22.49 8.35
N LEU A 133 9.37 -22.08 9.37
CA LEU A 133 8.42 -20.95 9.29
C LEU A 133 9.11 -19.66 8.83
N SER A 134 10.37 -19.47 9.24
CA SER A 134 11.17 -18.30 8.86
C SER A 134 11.31 -18.12 7.36
N LYS A 135 11.48 -19.17 6.59
CA LYS A 135 11.54 -19.09 5.11
C LYS A 135 10.21 -18.66 4.50
N ILE A 136 9.12 -19.25 5.00
CA ILE A 136 7.79 -19.05 4.44
C ILE A 136 7.21 -17.67 4.80
N TYR A 137 7.36 -17.26 6.04
CA TYR A 137 6.77 -15.99 6.53
C TYR A 137 7.46 -14.77 5.93
N MET A 138 8.78 -14.76 5.76
CA MET A 138 9.46 -13.65 5.08
C MET A 138 9.04 -13.55 3.60
N THR A 139 8.94 -14.68 2.92
CA THR A 139 8.44 -14.73 1.54
C THR A 139 7.00 -14.23 1.45
N LEU A 140 6.13 -14.66 2.36
CA LEU A 140 4.75 -14.19 2.45
C LEU A 140 4.69 -12.66 2.57
N ALA A 141 5.45 -12.07 3.49
CA ALA A 141 5.43 -10.63 3.74
C ALA A 141 5.97 -9.83 2.54
N PHE A 142 7.08 -10.24 1.94
CA PHE A 142 7.66 -9.55 0.80
C PHE A 142 6.74 -9.56 -0.41
N PHE A 143 6.15 -10.72 -0.72
CA PHE A 143 5.27 -10.84 -1.87
C PHE A 143 3.87 -10.30 -1.63
N ALA A 144 3.39 -10.22 -0.39
CA ALA A 144 2.22 -9.43 -0.06
C ALA A 144 2.47 -7.94 -0.32
N SER A 145 3.61 -7.39 0.09
CA SER A 145 3.97 -5.99 -0.18
C SER A 145 4.13 -5.72 -1.68
N MET A 146 4.82 -6.60 -2.43
CA MET A 146 4.98 -6.46 -3.89
C MET A 146 3.65 -6.60 -4.62
N GLY A 147 2.83 -7.59 -4.27
CA GLY A 147 1.51 -7.81 -4.85
C GLY A 147 0.56 -6.64 -4.59
N GLY A 148 0.67 -6.01 -3.43
CA GLY A 148 -0.05 -4.79 -3.11
C GLY A 148 0.22 -3.64 -4.08
N THR A 149 1.38 -3.63 -4.75
CA THR A 149 1.69 -2.60 -5.76
C THR A 149 1.00 -2.80 -7.11
N ILE A 150 0.27 -3.91 -7.33
CA ILE A 150 -0.35 -4.22 -8.62
C ILE A 150 -1.60 -3.39 -8.89
N THR A 151 -2.36 -3.03 -7.85
CA THR A 151 -3.60 -2.26 -8.02
C THR A 151 -3.62 -1.00 -7.16
N LEU A 152 -4.62 -0.17 -7.41
CA LEU A 152 -4.85 1.07 -6.64
C LEU A 152 -5.12 0.82 -5.15
N ILE A 153 -5.69 -0.33 -4.79
CA ILE A 153 -6.13 -0.64 -3.42
C ILE A 153 -5.21 -1.58 -2.64
N GLY A 154 -4.23 -2.16 -3.31
CA GLY A 154 -3.37 -3.16 -2.69
C GLY A 154 -2.47 -2.61 -1.59
N THR A 155 -2.17 -1.29 -1.60
CA THR A 155 -1.44 -0.60 -0.53
C THR A 155 -2.02 0.78 -0.25
N THR A 156 -1.90 1.25 0.99
CA THR A 156 -2.39 2.59 1.40
C THR A 156 -1.71 3.75 0.65
N PRO A 157 -0.39 3.74 0.37
CA PRO A 157 0.25 4.78 -0.42
C PRO A 157 -0.39 5.04 -1.79
N HIS A 158 -0.81 4.00 -2.51
CA HIS A 158 -1.47 4.13 -3.82
C HIS A 158 -2.81 4.85 -3.71
N ILE A 159 -3.53 4.55 -2.66
CA ILE A 159 -4.80 5.16 -2.30
C ILE A 159 -4.66 6.66 -2.10
N ILE A 160 -3.67 7.06 -1.26
CA ILE A 160 -3.37 8.47 -0.98
C ILE A 160 -2.96 9.18 -2.28
N ALA A 161 -2.13 8.54 -3.10
CA ALA A 161 -1.64 9.07 -4.36
C ALA A 161 -2.77 9.42 -5.32
N GLY A 162 -3.73 8.50 -5.53
CA GLY A 162 -4.88 8.74 -6.41
C GLY A 162 -5.74 9.93 -5.95
N GLY A 163 -6.08 9.98 -4.66
CA GLY A 163 -6.90 11.04 -4.10
C GLY A 163 -6.22 12.42 -4.08
N LEU A 164 -4.90 12.47 -3.87
CA LEU A 164 -4.14 13.72 -3.91
C LEU A 164 -4.04 14.30 -5.33
N LEU A 165 -3.85 13.45 -6.35
CA LEU A 165 -3.85 13.91 -7.75
C LEU A 165 -5.20 14.52 -8.13
N GLU A 166 -6.31 13.84 -7.83
CA GLU A 166 -7.65 14.37 -8.11
C GLU A 166 -7.88 15.71 -7.41
N LYS A 167 -7.42 15.84 -6.16
CA LYS A 167 -7.53 17.09 -5.40
C LYS A 167 -6.68 18.22 -5.98
N ALA A 168 -5.53 17.89 -6.56
CA ALA A 168 -4.65 18.84 -7.23
C ALA A 168 -5.12 19.21 -8.66
N GLY A 169 -6.26 18.65 -9.11
CA GLY A 169 -6.83 18.92 -10.43
C GLY A 169 -6.26 18.07 -11.56
N TYR A 170 -5.51 17.03 -11.24
CA TYR A 170 -5.00 16.06 -12.19
C TYR A 170 -5.93 14.86 -12.31
N GLN A 171 -5.82 14.12 -13.42
CA GLN A 171 -6.53 12.86 -13.56
C GLN A 171 -6.00 11.84 -12.55
N GLY A 172 -6.90 11.26 -11.75
CA GLY A 172 -6.59 10.15 -10.84
C GLY A 172 -6.18 8.89 -11.59
N TYR A 173 -5.66 7.89 -10.85
CA TYR A 173 -5.27 6.62 -11.45
C TYR A 173 -6.47 5.71 -11.69
N GLY A 174 -6.42 4.97 -12.79
CA GLY A 174 -7.29 3.83 -13.01
C GLY A 174 -6.95 2.68 -12.05
N PHE A 175 -7.94 1.82 -11.76
CA PHE A 175 -7.79 0.71 -10.80
C PHE A 175 -6.57 -0.19 -11.08
N PHE A 176 -6.35 -0.53 -12.36
CA PHE A 176 -5.24 -1.36 -12.81
C PHE A 176 -4.04 -0.58 -13.35
N GLU A 177 -4.02 0.74 -13.21
CA GLU A 177 -2.93 1.54 -13.78
C GLU A 177 -1.57 1.23 -13.12
N PHE A 178 -1.59 0.94 -11.83
CA PHE A 178 -0.41 0.49 -11.09
C PHE A 178 0.12 -0.87 -11.56
N SER A 179 -0.71 -1.70 -12.23
CA SER A 179 -0.25 -2.99 -12.74
C SER A 179 0.88 -2.89 -13.77
N LYS A 180 0.95 -1.77 -14.48
CA LYS A 180 2.07 -1.49 -15.42
C LYS A 180 3.44 -1.56 -14.73
N VAL A 181 3.49 -1.22 -13.45
CA VAL A 181 4.69 -1.22 -12.61
C VAL A 181 4.70 -2.42 -11.67
N GLY A 182 3.59 -2.68 -10.98
CA GLY A 182 3.48 -3.71 -9.95
C GLY A 182 3.66 -5.14 -10.47
N LEU A 183 3.13 -5.46 -11.65
CA LEU A 183 3.34 -6.79 -12.25
C LEU A 183 4.82 -7.04 -12.60
N PRO A 184 5.52 -6.16 -13.33
CA PRO A 184 6.94 -6.36 -13.62
C PRO A 184 7.81 -6.49 -12.37
N ILE A 185 7.63 -5.66 -11.36
CA ILE A 185 8.43 -5.78 -10.13
C ILE A 185 8.12 -7.08 -9.36
N THR A 186 6.86 -7.51 -9.34
CA THR A 186 6.46 -8.80 -8.73
C THR A 186 7.08 -9.97 -9.48
N LEU A 187 7.07 -9.96 -10.82
CA LEU A 187 7.68 -11.01 -11.64
C LEU A 187 9.20 -11.06 -11.43
N ILE A 188 9.88 -9.92 -11.42
CA ILE A 188 11.32 -9.86 -11.12
C ILE A 188 11.60 -10.34 -9.70
N GLY A 189 10.74 -10.01 -8.74
CA GLY A 189 10.82 -10.54 -7.38
C GLY A 189 10.69 -12.06 -7.34
N LEU A 190 9.78 -12.67 -8.12
CA LEU A 190 9.64 -14.12 -8.24
C LEU A 190 10.89 -14.76 -8.85
N ILE A 191 11.45 -14.16 -9.90
CA ILE A 191 12.70 -14.62 -10.52
C ILE A 191 13.84 -14.52 -9.51
N TYR A 192 13.98 -13.39 -8.82
CA TYR A 192 14.97 -13.23 -7.75
C TYR A 192 14.81 -14.31 -6.67
N MET A 193 13.58 -14.50 -6.18
CA MET A 193 13.31 -15.50 -5.14
C MET A 193 13.63 -16.92 -5.60
N TYR A 194 13.37 -17.23 -6.87
CA TYR A 194 13.68 -18.55 -7.43
C TYR A 194 15.18 -18.83 -7.51
N PHE A 195 16.00 -17.87 -7.96
CA PHE A 195 17.43 -18.10 -8.22
C PHE A 195 18.32 -17.72 -7.05
N ILE A 196 18.05 -16.64 -6.33
CA ILE A 196 18.92 -16.05 -5.32
C ILE A 196 18.25 -16.00 -3.96
N GLY A 197 17.07 -15.39 -3.88
CA GLY A 197 16.40 -15.06 -2.62
C GLY A 197 16.12 -16.26 -1.74
N TYR A 198 15.75 -17.40 -2.33
CA TYR A 198 15.54 -18.65 -1.60
C TYR A 198 16.75 -19.06 -0.74
N HIS A 199 17.97 -18.83 -1.24
CA HIS A 199 19.21 -19.18 -0.54
C HIS A 199 19.63 -18.15 0.51
N THR A 200 19.04 -16.95 0.46
CA THR A 200 19.30 -15.88 1.44
C THR A 200 18.27 -15.83 2.57
N LEU A 201 17.16 -16.58 2.42
CA LEU A 201 16.11 -16.66 3.44
C LEU A 201 16.68 -17.22 4.76
N PRO A 202 16.30 -16.60 5.91
CA PRO A 202 16.82 -17.03 7.21
C PRO A 202 16.29 -18.40 7.61
N GLU A 203 17.14 -19.19 8.27
CA GLU A 203 16.82 -20.50 8.80
C GLU A 203 16.78 -20.47 10.33
N VAL A 204 15.80 -19.76 10.88
CA VAL A 204 15.58 -19.66 12.32
C VAL A 204 14.66 -20.80 12.77
N GLU A 205 15.02 -21.47 13.87
CA GLU A 205 14.13 -22.43 14.53
C GLU A 205 13.05 -21.67 15.32
N THR A 206 11.82 -21.85 14.92
CA THR A 206 10.64 -21.20 15.54
C THR A 206 9.63 -22.28 15.94
N SER A 207 8.94 -22.05 17.06
CA SER A 207 7.86 -22.94 17.49
C SER A 207 6.62 -22.76 16.62
N TYR A 208 5.98 -23.86 16.24
CA TYR A 208 4.69 -23.86 15.54
C TYR A 208 3.49 -23.56 16.44
N ASP A 209 3.70 -23.43 17.76
CA ASP A 209 2.61 -23.23 18.73
C ASP A 209 1.88 -21.88 18.55
N GLN A 210 2.47 -20.95 17.79
CA GLN A 210 1.90 -19.62 17.51
C GLN A 210 1.11 -19.55 16.21
N VAL A 211 0.88 -20.69 15.51
CA VAL A 211 0.09 -20.70 14.28
C VAL A 211 -1.39 -20.53 14.63
N PRO A 212 -2.06 -19.44 14.21
CA PRO A 212 -3.48 -19.25 14.47
C PRO A 212 -4.33 -20.33 13.81
N PRO A 213 -5.50 -20.68 14.36
CA PRO A 213 -6.40 -21.66 13.73
C PRO A 213 -6.97 -21.13 12.41
N VAL A 214 -7.15 -22.03 11.45
CA VAL A 214 -7.75 -21.72 10.14
C VAL A 214 -9.24 -21.39 10.32
N ALA A 215 -9.74 -20.36 9.64
CA ALA A 215 -11.11 -19.88 9.73
C ALA A 215 -12.15 -20.91 9.24
N HIS A 216 -13.39 -20.79 9.75
CA HIS A 216 -14.50 -21.67 9.36
C HIS A 216 -14.96 -21.35 7.92
N LYS A 217 -15.20 -22.38 7.09
CA LYS A 217 -15.61 -22.21 5.68
C LYS A 217 -17.12 -22.12 5.57
N ASP A 218 -17.64 -21.01 5.07
CA ASP A 218 -19.03 -20.83 4.65
C ASP A 218 -19.15 -20.96 3.13
N LYS A 219 -19.56 -22.15 2.65
CA LYS A 219 -19.68 -22.43 1.20
C LYS A 219 -20.62 -21.47 0.46
N ARG A 220 -21.76 -21.10 1.07
CA ARG A 220 -22.73 -20.17 0.47
C ARG A 220 -22.13 -18.77 0.38
N GLY A 221 -21.57 -18.28 1.48
CA GLY A 221 -20.91 -16.98 1.53
C GLY A 221 -19.73 -16.90 0.57
N MET A 222 -18.91 -17.97 0.44
CA MET A 222 -17.81 -18.03 -0.52
C MET A 222 -18.28 -17.84 -1.98
N ILE A 223 -19.34 -18.54 -2.39
CA ILE A 223 -19.85 -18.45 -3.76
C ILE A 223 -20.35 -17.03 -4.05
N ILE A 224 -21.17 -16.48 -3.15
CA ILE A 224 -21.72 -15.12 -3.31
C ILE A 224 -20.60 -14.10 -3.34
N THR A 225 -19.66 -14.16 -2.41
CA THR A 225 -18.53 -13.23 -2.34
C THR A 225 -17.64 -13.34 -3.58
N SER A 226 -17.42 -14.55 -4.11
CA SER A 226 -16.69 -14.76 -5.37
C SER A 226 -17.37 -14.09 -6.55
N ILE A 227 -18.68 -14.27 -6.69
CA ILE A 227 -19.47 -13.66 -7.78
C ILE A 227 -19.41 -12.13 -7.67
N VAL A 228 -19.66 -11.59 -6.48
CA VAL A 228 -19.59 -10.13 -6.22
C VAL A 228 -18.22 -9.59 -6.56
N PHE A 229 -17.17 -10.29 -6.13
CA PHE A 229 -15.80 -9.87 -6.38
C PHE A 229 -15.45 -9.88 -7.88
N VAL A 230 -15.81 -10.93 -8.62
CA VAL A 230 -15.58 -11.02 -10.07
C VAL A 230 -16.34 -9.91 -10.81
N ILE A 231 -17.61 -9.67 -10.47
CA ILE A 231 -18.42 -8.60 -11.07
C ILE A 231 -17.79 -7.24 -10.77
N LEU A 232 -17.34 -7.01 -9.54
CA LEU A 232 -16.66 -5.77 -9.16
C LEU A 232 -15.39 -5.56 -9.99
N VAL A 233 -14.53 -6.57 -10.10
CA VAL A 233 -13.27 -6.48 -10.89
C VAL A 233 -13.59 -6.17 -12.36
N ILE A 234 -14.60 -6.80 -12.94
CA ILE A 234 -15.04 -6.52 -14.32
C ILE A 234 -15.56 -5.08 -14.43
N ALA A 235 -16.38 -4.61 -13.50
CA ALA A 235 -16.91 -3.25 -13.49
C ALA A 235 -15.79 -2.19 -13.40
N LEU A 236 -14.78 -2.45 -12.57
CA LEU A 236 -13.61 -1.58 -12.43
C LEU A 236 -12.71 -1.59 -13.68
N ALA A 237 -12.55 -2.73 -14.32
CA ALA A 237 -11.74 -2.87 -15.54
C ALA A 237 -12.41 -2.23 -16.75
N THR A 238 -13.71 -2.41 -16.90
CA THR A 238 -14.51 -1.92 -18.05
C THR A 238 -14.96 -0.46 -17.89
N LYS A 239 -14.84 0.11 -16.65
CA LYS A 239 -15.31 1.46 -16.32
C LYS A 239 -16.79 1.73 -16.66
N ILE A 240 -17.64 0.69 -16.64
CA ILE A 240 -19.09 0.80 -16.93
C ILE A 240 -19.78 1.77 -15.96
N MET A 241 -19.29 1.86 -14.73
CA MET A 241 -19.81 2.79 -13.73
C MET A 241 -18.64 3.42 -12.92
N PRO A 242 -18.88 4.53 -12.21
CA PRO A 242 -17.92 5.09 -11.29
C PRO A 242 -17.43 4.06 -10.27
N PHE A 243 -16.11 3.99 -10.06
CA PHE A 243 -15.46 2.95 -9.24
C PHE A 243 -16.00 2.87 -7.81
N HIS A 244 -16.34 4.02 -7.20
CA HIS A 244 -16.90 4.07 -5.85
C HIS A 244 -18.31 3.49 -5.79
N LEU A 245 -19.14 3.68 -6.81
CA LEU A 245 -20.48 3.10 -6.85
C LEU A 245 -20.43 1.57 -7.02
N ALA A 246 -19.54 1.07 -7.88
CA ALA A 246 -19.32 -0.37 -8.03
C ALA A 246 -18.93 -1.03 -6.70
N ALA A 247 -18.00 -0.40 -5.97
CA ALA A 247 -17.55 -0.91 -4.68
C ALA A 247 -18.66 -0.86 -3.60
N VAL A 248 -19.41 0.26 -3.53
CA VAL A 248 -20.53 0.40 -2.58
C VAL A 248 -21.60 -0.67 -2.85
N LEU A 249 -21.99 -0.89 -4.10
CA LEU A 249 -22.95 -1.94 -4.47
C LEU A 249 -22.44 -3.32 -4.07
N GLY A 250 -21.17 -3.63 -4.35
CA GLY A 250 -20.55 -4.89 -3.93
C GLY A 250 -20.59 -5.09 -2.42
N ALA A 251 -20.22 -4.04 -1.66
CA ALA A 251 -20.27 -4.06 -0.19
C ALA A 251 -21.70 -4.26 0.34
N MET A 252 -22.67 -3.57 -0.24
CA MET A 252 -24.07 -3.75 0.13
C MET A 252 -24.55 -5.17 -0.12
N ILE A 253 -24.22 -5.76 -1.27
CA ILE A 253 -24.64 -7.13 -1.61
C ILE A 253 -24.09 -8.14 -0.59
N VAL A 254 -22.80 -8.09 -0.23
CA VAL A 254 -22.22 -9.05 0.72
C VAL A 254 -22.81 -8.93 2.14
N VAL A 255 -23.26 -7.73 2.54
CA VAL A 255 -23.93 -7.52 3.84
C VAL A 255 -25.38 -7.98 3.78
N VAL A 256 -26.17 -7.58 2.75
CA VAL A 256 -27.59 -7.93 2.59
C VAL A 256 -27.77 -9.44 2.42
N THR A 257 -26.87 -10.11 1.70
CA THR A 257 -26.87 -11.56 1.53
C THR A 257 -26.34 -12.32 2.75
N ARG A 258 -25.96 -11.60 3.81
CA ARG A 258 -25.45 -12.15 5.08
C ARG A 258 -24.16 -12.97 4.92
N CYS A 259 -23.33 -12.66 3.94
CA CYS A 259 -21.96 -13.21 3.89
C CYS A 259 -21.15 -12.72 5.09
N ILE A 260 -21.41 -11.49 5.53
CA ILE A 260 -20.93 -10.90 6.78
C ILE A 260 -22.05 -10.13 7.47
N THR A 261 -21.91 -9.92 8.78
CA THR A 261 -22.85 -9.09 9.54
C THR A 261 -22.54 -7.60 9.36
N VAL A 262 -23.49 -6.72 9.73
CA VAL A 262 -23.24 -5.27 9.76
C VAL A 262 -22.09 -4.93 10.72
N ASN A 263 -22.01 -5.59 11.87
CA ASN A 263 -20.90 -5.37 12.81
C ASN A 263 -19.55 -5.76 12.18
N ASP A 264 -19.49 -6.89 11.47
CA ASP A 264 -18.26 -7.26 10.73
C ASP A 264 -17.87 -6.22 9.69
N ALA A 265 -18.84 -5.63 9.01
CA ALA A 265 -18.61 -4.57 8.04
C ALA A 265 -18.04 -3.30 8.71
N LEU A 266 -18.61 -2.88 9.83
CA LEU A 266 -18.14 -1.74 10.61
C LEU A 266 -16.75 -1.99 11.22
N ASP A 267 -16.51 -3.18 11.76
CA ASP A 267 -15.22 -3.60 12.33
C ASP A 267 -14.12 -3.75 11.26
N SER A 268 -14.50 -3.87 9.99
CA SER A 268 -13.54 -3.96 8.88
C SER A 268 -12.88 -2.63 8.54
N PHE A 269 -13.49 -1.51 8.94
CA PHE A 269 -12.96 -0.19 8.61
C PHE A 269 -11.62 0.07 9.29
N SER A 270 -10.58 0.27 8.49
CA SER A 270 -9.31 0.78 9.03
C SER A 270 -9.44 2.27 9.32
N MET A 271 -9.99 2.61 10.50
CA MET A 271 -10.12 4.01 10.93
C MET A 271 -8.80 4.78 10.86
N PRO A 272 -7.65 4.23 11.32
CA PRO A 272 -6.36 4.89 11.17
C PRO A 272 -6.05 5.28 9.72
N THR A 273 -6.31 4.38 8.78
CA THR A 273 -6.09 4.65 7.34
C THR A 273 -7.04 5.72 6.81
N LEU A 274 -8.34 5.59 7.09
CA LEU A 274 -9.37 6.53 6.60
C LEU A 274 -9.12 7.95 7.10
N PHE A 275 -8.86 8.11 8.38
CA PHE A 275 -8.63 9.42 8.98
C PHE A 275 -7.33 10.06 8.51
N LEU A 276 -6.26 9.27 8.39
CA LEU A 276 -4.99 9.78 7.89
C LEU A 276 -5.11 10.22 6.42
N VAL A 277 -5.72 9.39 5.57
CA VAL A 277 -5.94 9.69 4.15
C VAL A 277 -6.75 10.98 3.99
N ALA A 278 -7.93 11.06 4.61
CA ALA A 278 -8.80 12.22 4.52
C ALA A 278 -8.17 13.48 5.14
N GLY A 279 -7.42 13.33 6.23
CA GLY A 279 -6.79 14.41 6.94
C GLY A 279 -5.57 15.03 6.24
N VAL A 280 -4.86 14.23 5.44
CA VAL A 280 -3.68 14.72 4.69
C VAL A 280 -4.09 15.49 3.41
N PHE A 281 -5.20 15.16 2.79
CA PHE A 281 -5.63 15.79 1.54
C PHE A 281 -5.71 17.33 1.60
N PRO A 282 -6.21 17.98 2.67
CA PRO A 282 -6.22 19.44 2.77
C PRO A 282 -4.84 20.09 2.70
N LEU A 283 -3.78 19.36 3.07
CA LEU A 283 -2.43 19.90 3.17
C LEU A 283 -1.88 20.40 1.82
N SER A 284 -2.20 19.72 0.72
CA SER A 284 -1.79 20.16 -0.64
C SER A 284 -2.40 21.52 -1.00
N GLY A 285 -3.68 21.73 -0.69
CA GLY A 285 -4.35 23.02 -0.88
C GLY A 285 -3.82 24.12 0.04
N ALA A 286 -3.44 23.77 1.28
CA ALA A 286 -2.82 24.68 2.21
C ALA A 286 -1.44 25.13 1.73
N MET A 287 -0.61 24.23 1.20
CA MET A 287 0.70 24.55 0.61
C MET A 287 0.57 25.59 -0.53
N ALA A 288 -0.40 25.38 -1.42
CA ALA A 288 -0.65 26.30 -2.53
C ALA A 288 -1.08 27.69 -2.03
N LYS A 289 -2.02 27.75 -1.08
CA LYS A 289 -2.54 29.01 -0.54
C LYS A 289 -1.52 29.82 0.27
N THR A 290 -0.66 29.14 1.02
CA THR A 290 0.32 29.80 1.89
C THR A 290 1.62 30.17 1.17
N GLY A 291 1.81 29.71 -0.07
CA GLY A 291 3.03 29.96 -0.84
C GLY A 291 4.18 28.97 -0.59
N VAL A 292 3.96 27.91 0.22
CA VAL A 292 4.95 26.83 0.42
C VAL A 292 5.29 26.15 -0.92
N THR A 293 4.26 25.91 -1.76
CA THR A 293 4.44 25.40 -3.12
C THR A 293 5.41 26.24 -3.92
N LYS A 294 5.22 27.58 -3.94
CA LYS A 294 6.10 28.50 -4.67
C LYS A 294 7.52 28.47 -4.12
N MET A 295 7.69 28.45 -2.81
CA MET A 295 9.03 28.38 -2.18
C MET A 295 9.78 27.10 -2.61
N ILE A 296 9.10 25.95 -2.66
CA ILE A 296 9.71 24.69 -3.10
C ILE A 296 10.06 24.78 -4.60
N ILE A 297 9.16 25.30 -5.43
CA ILE A 297 9.41 25.49 -6.87
C ILE A 297 10.63 26.38 -7.09
N ASP A 298 10.69 27.54 -6.45
CA ASP A 298 11.80 28.50 -6.60
C ASP A 298 13.16 27.88 -6.17
N PHE A 299 13.15 27.05 -5.12
CA PHE A 299 14.35 26.34 -4.68
C PHE A 299 14.78 25.23 -5.64
N THR A 300 13.83 24.42 -6.12
CA THR A 300 14.14 23.26 -6.98
C THR A 300 14.40 23.65 -8.42
N SER A 301 13.80 24.74 -8.92
CA SER A 301 13.99 25.22 -10.29
C SER A 301 15.43 25.68 -10.59
N GLN A 302 16.19 26.06 -9.55
CA GLN A 302 17.61 26.37 -9.69
C GLN A 302 18.44 25.17 -10.17
N TYR A 303 17.96 23.96 -9.94
CA TYR A 303 18.60 22.69 -10.32
C TYR A 303 17.89 22.01 -11.52
N ALA A 304 16.76 22.55 -11.99
CA ALA A 304 15.90 21.93 -13.00
C ALA A 304 16.61 21.72 -14.35
N THR A 305 17.51 22.63 -14.72
CA THR A 305 18.23 22.57 -16.00
C THR A 305 19.33 21.52 -16.06
N SER A 306 19.74 20.96 -14.93
CA SER A 306 20.85 20.01 -14.82
C SER A 306 20.41 18.56 -14.57
N VAL A 307 19.10 18.29 -14.34
CA VAL A 307 18.61 16.96 -13.99
C VAL A 307 17.72 16.42 -15.08
N SER A 308 18.08 15.26 -15.65
CA SER A 308 17.21 14.56 -16.61
C SER A 308 15.93 14.04 -15.95
N PRO A 309 14.79 13.92 -16.69
CA PRO A 309 13.55 13.36 -16.16
C PRO A 309 13.73 12.00 -15.47
N TYR A 310 14.53 11.13 -16.06
CA TYR A 310 14.85 9.82 -15.49
C TYR A 310 15.59 9.94 -14.16
N ALA A 311 16.61 10.79 -14.09
CA ALA A 311 17.35 11.02 -12.85
C ALA A 311 16.47 11.63 -11.75
N ALA A 312 15.55 12.54 -12.12
CA ALA A 312 14.60 13.13 -11.17
C ALA A 312 13.67 12.06 -10.54
N ILE A 313 13.12 11.15 -11.36
CA ILE A 313 12.29 10.03 -10.91
C ILE A 313 13.11 9.08 -10.03
N LEU A 314 14.33 8.72 -10.44
CA LEU A 314 15.23 7.87 -9.65
C LEU A 314 15.57 8.50 -8.29
N MET A 315 15.87 9.78 -8.23
CA MET A 315 16.22 10.45 -6.98
C MET A 315 15.05 10.48 -6.01
N ILE A 316 13.86 10.90 -6.45
CA ILE A 316 12.69 11.03 -5.55
C ILE A 316 12.19 9.65 -5.10
N SER A 317 12.16 8.67 -5.99
CA SER A 317 11.77 7.29 -5.65
C SER A 317 12.82 6.61 -4.78
N GLY A 318 14.12 6.83 -5.04
CA GLY A 318 15.22 6.30 -4.24
C GLY A 318 15.24 6.88 -2.83
N LEU A 319 15.06 8.19 -2.68
CA LEU A 319 14.88 8.83 -1.37
C LEU A 319 13.67 8.22 -0.63
N THR A 320 12.55 8.07 -1.30
CA THR A 320 11.35 7.46 -0.72
C THR A 320 11.59 6.01 -0.32
N ALA A 321 12.20 5.21 -1.19
CA ALA A 321 12.55 3.81 -0.93
C ALA A 321 13.55 3.66 0.23
N PHE A 322 14.47 4.59 0.39
CA PHE A 322 15.39 4.63 1.54
C PHE A 322 14.64 4.97 2.84
N LEU A 323 13.84 6.04 2.84
CA LEU A 323 13.13 6.50 4.03
C LEU A 323 12.08 5.49 4.51
N THR A 324 11.43 4.74 3.60
CA THR A 324 10.43 3.72 3.99
C THR A 324 11.04 2.56 4.77
N GLN A 325 12.37 2.38 4.77
CA GLN A 325 13.00 1.37 5.62
C GLN A 325 12.95 1.74 7.11
N PHE A 326 12.83 3.01 7.45
CA PHE A 326 12.87 3.51 8.83
C PHE A 326 11.49 3.91 9.36
N MET A 327 10.49 4.06 8.49
CA MET A 327 9.14 4.48 8.86
C MET A 327 8.09 3.82 7.97
N MET A 328 6.87 3.70 8.47
CA MET A 328 5.78 3.06 7.71
C MET A 328 5.51 3.82 6.40
N GLY A 329 5.38 3.07 5.30
CA GLY A 329 5.10 3.62 3.97
C GLY A 329 3.85 4.51 3.91
N THR A 330 2.82 4.20 4.70
CA THR A 330 1.61 5.04 4.84
C THR A 330 1.93 6.43 5.38
N SER A 331 2.75 6.51 6.43
CA SER A 331 3.16 7.78 7.04
C SER A 331 4.07 8.57 6.10
N LEU A 332 5.00 7.88 5.46
CA LEU A 332 5.92 8.48 4.50
C LEU A 332 5.17 9.05 3.29
N SER A 333 4.23 8.29 2.73
CA SER A 333 3.44 8.73 1.58
C SER A 333 2.59 9.97 1.88
N ALA A 334 2.07 10.09 3.11
CA ALA A 334 1.34 11.27 3.55
C ALA A 334 2.17 12.57 3.46
N ILE A 335 3.48 12.45 3.62
CA ILE A 335 4.45 13.57 3.54
C ILE A 335 4.96 13.74 2.12
N MET A 336 5.45 12.67 1.51
CA MET A 336 6.17 12.73 0.23
C MET A 336 5.26 13.00 -0.97
N LEU A 337 4.01 12.52 -0.96
CA LEU A 337 3.12 12.67 -2.11
C LEU A 337 2.71 14.13 -2.39
N PRO A 338 2.30 14.94 -1.39
CA PRO A 338 2.06 16.37 -1.64
C PRO A 338 3.31 17.10 -2.14
N MET A 339 4.48 16.77 -1.58
CA MET A 339 5.76 17.34 -2.02
C MET A 339 6.12 16.89 -3.44
N GLY A 340 5.81 15.64 -3.80
CA GLY A 340 6.06 15.08 -5.13
C GLY A 340 5.29 15.79 -6.23
N ILE A 341 4.06 16.24 -5.99
CA ILE A 341 3.29 17.06 -6.94
C ILE A 341 4.03 18.38 -7.22
N VAL A 342 4.48 19.04 -6.17
CA VAL A 342 5.22 20.31 -6.28
C VAL A 342 6.58 20.10 -6.96
N TYR A 343 7.29 19.02 -6.62
CA TYR A 343 8.54 18.65 -7.25
C TYR A 343 8.38 18.41 -8.76
N ALA A 344 7.33 17.67 -9.16
CA ALA A 344 7.03 17.47 -10.57
C ALA A 344 6.76 18.79 -11.32
N GLN A 345 5.96 19.68 -10.72
CA GLN A 345 5.66 20.99 -11.28
C GLN A 345 6.94 21.84 -11.47
N SER A 346 7.85 21.81 -10.51
CA SER A 346 9.10 22.59 -10.56
C SER A 346 10.07 22.13 -11.65
N LEU A 347 10.04 20.84 -11.99
CA LEU A 347 10.90 20.23 -13.02
C LEU A 347 10.17 20.03 -14.36
N HIS A 348 8.95 20.54 -14.50
CA HIS A 348 8.08 20.36 -15.69
C HIS A 348 7.84 18.89 -16.05
N LEU A 349 7.84 17.99 -15.05
CA LEU A 349 7.53 16.58 -15.19
C LEU A 349 6.02 16.32 -15.07
N ASP A 350 5.58 15.13 -15.51
CA ASP A 350 4.21 14.69 -15.24
C ASP A 350 4.01 14.39 -13.75
N PRO A 351 3.13 15.14 -13.05
CA PRO A 351 2.87 14.86 -11.63
C PRO A 351 2.38 13.43 -11.38
N ARG A 352 1.68 12.81 -12.34
CA ARG A 352 1.23 11.42 -12.22
C ARG A 352 2.41 10.44 -12.18
N GLY A 353 3.44 10.65 -12.99
CA GLY A 353 4.65 9.83 -12.97
C GLY A 353 5.39 9.92 -11.64
N VAL A 354 5.64 11.15 -11.17
CA VAL A 354 6.36 11.38 -9.90
C VAL A 354 5.58 10.85 -8.70
N VAL A 355 4.28 11.10 -8.65
CA VAL A 355 3.40 10.61 -7.57
C VAL A 355 3.33 9.08 -7.57
N MET A 356 3.26 8.42 -8.74
CA MET A 356 3.33 6.96 -8.84
C MET A 356 4.68 6.43 -8.35
N ALA A 357 5.78 7.09 -8.69
CA ALA A 357 7.11 6.68 -8.23
C ALA A 357 7.24 6.71 -6.71
N ILE A 358 6.74 7.77 -6.07
CA ILE A 358 6.68 7.89 -4.61
C ILE A 358 5.76 6.81 -4.00
N ALA A 359 4.57 6.63 -4.55
CA ALA A 359 3.59 5.68 -4.02
C ALA A 359 4.11 4.23 -4.07
N VAL A 360 4.70 3.81 -5.19
CA VAL A 360 5.32 2.50 -5.34
C VAL A 360 6.50 2.36 -4.40
N ALA A 361 7.44 3.33 -4.39
CA ALA A 361 8.62 3.30 -3.55
C ALA A 361 8.29 3.24 -2.05
N SER A 362 7.21 3.90 -1.60
CA SER A 362 6.73 3.82 -0.22
C SER A 362 6.28 2.43 0.21
N SER A 363 6.03 1.52 -0.74
CA SER A 363 5.61 0.14 -0.48
C SER A 363 6.77 -0.86 -0.58
N LEU A 364 7.99 -0.41 -0.93
CA LEU A 364 9.17 -1.26 -1.10
C LEU A 364 10.03 -1.35 0.17
N ALA A 365 9.43 -1.58 1.33
CA ALA A 365 10.17 -1.73 2.58
C ALA A 365 10.56 -3.18 2.83
N PHE A 366 11.70 -3.61 2.31
CA PHE A 366 12.18 -4.98 2.43
C PHE A 366 13.36 -5.16 3.38
N CYS A 367 14.07 -4.07 3.76
CA CYS A 367 15.29 -4.17 4.55
C CYS A 367 15.06 -4.12 6.06
N THR A 368 13.84 -3.83 6.51
CA THR A 368 13.51 -3.73 7.93
C THR A 368 12.10 -4.25 8.22
N PRO A 369 11.81 -4.63 9.47
CA PRO A 369 10.44 -5.02 9.86
C PRO A 369 9.48 -3.83 9.97
N PHE A 370 9.97 -2.58 10.06
CA PHE A 370 9.17 -1.42 10.46
C PHE A 370 8.43 -0.74 9.30
N GLY A 371 8.91 -0.91 8.07
CA GLY A 371 8.44 -0.13 6.91
C GLY A 371 7.08 -0.53 6.38
N THR A 372 6.64 -1.78 6.59
CA THR A 372 5.32 -2.29 6.15
C THR A 372 4.64 -3.15 7.20
N GLY A 373 3.29 -3.18 7.16
CA GLY A 373 2.49 -4.05 8.03
C GLY A 373 2.80 -5.55 7.88
N PRO A 374 2.94 -6.08 6.67
CA PRO A 374 3.36 -7.46 6.43
C PRO A 374 4.61 -7.86 7.19
N ASN A 375 5.69 -7.08 7.06
CA ASN A 375 6.96 -7.37 7.72
C ASN A 375 6.82 -7.38 9.25
N LEU A 376 6.06 -6.42 9.78
CA LEU A 376 5.84 -6.32 11.23
C LEU A 376 5.06 -7.52 11.78
N LEU A 377 4.05 -8.01 11.03
CA LEU A 377 3.25 -9.18 11.42
C LEU A 377 4.09 -10.46 11.52
N VAL A 378 4.99 -10.68 10.57
CA VAL A 378 5.80 -11.89 10.51
C VAL A 378 7.09 -11.81 11.34
N TRP A 379 7.46 -10.63 11.83
CA TRP A 379 8.74 -10.40 12.51
C TRP A 379 8.96 -11.33 13.71
N LYS A 380 8.09 -11.24 14.71
CA LYS A 380 8.19 -12.07 15.91
C LYS A 380 7.90 -13.55 15.64
N PRO A 381 6.81 -13.92 14.93
CA PRO A 381 6.52 -15.32 14.64
C PRO A 381 7.59 -16.01 13.79
N GLY A 382 8.26 -15.26 12.93
CA GLY A 382 9.36 -15.76 12.10
C GLY A 382 10.72 -15.80 12.82
N GLY A 383 10.83 -15.19 14.01
CA GLY A 383 12.06 -15.15 14.80
C GLY A 383 13.18 -14.31 14.16
N TYR A 384 12.84 -13.32 13.34
CA TYR A 384 13.82 -12.58 12.56
C TYR A 384 14.57 -11.52 13.35
N GLU A 385 15.82 -11.30 12.97
CA GLU A 385 16.61 -10.11 13.28
C GLU A 385 16.57 -9.12 12.10
N ILE A 386 16.94 -7.86 12.34
CA ILE A 386 16.99 -6.82 11.28
C ILE A 386 17.95 -7.23 10.15
N LYS A 387 19.06 -7.89 10.49
CA LYS A 387 20.04 -8.37 9.50
C LYS A 387 19.44 -9.34 8.48
N ASP A 388 18.42 -10.13 8.86
CA ASP A 388 17.78 -11.11 7.99
C ASP A 388 16.97 -10.41 6.91
N TYR A 389 16.22 -9.37 7.30
CA TYR A 389 15.53 -8.50 6.34
C TYR A 389 16.50 -7.82 5.39
N PHE A 390 17.59 -7.26 5.93
CA PHE A 390 18.58 -6.56 5.11
C PHE A 390 19.25 -7.50 4.10
N LYS A 391 19.65 -8.70 4.51
CA LYS A 391 20.34 -9.68 3.65
C LYS A 391 19.47 -10.12 2.47
N THR A 392 18.21 -10.44 2.71
CA THR A 392 17.29 -10.92 1.66
C THR A 392 16.62 -9.76 0.92
N GLY A 393 16.31 -8.68 1.63
CA GLY A 393 15.51 -7.58 1.11
C GLY A 393 16.28 -6.53 0.32
N LEU A 394 17.57 -6.28 0.63
CA LEU A 394 18.32 -5.22 -0.05
C LEU A 394 18.46 -5.45 -1.57
N PRO A 395 18.84 -6.64 -2.06
CA PRO A 395 18.89 -6.86 -3.50
C PRO A 395 17.50 -6.74 -4.15
N LEU A 396 16.46 -7.21 -3.46
CA LEU A 396 15.07 -7.10 -3.92
C LEU A 396 14.62 -5.64 -4.01
N LEU A 397 14.94 -4.82 -2.99
CA LEU A 397 14.68 -3.39 -2.97
C LEU A 397 15.32 -2.68 -4.16
N VAL A 398 16.61 -2.90 -4.38
CA VAL A 398 17.36 -2.24 -5.46
C VAL A 398 16.79 -2.62 -6.83
N MET A 399 16.50 -3.90 -7.06
CA MET A 399 15.89 -4.35 -8.31
C MET A 399 14.50 -3.74 -8.52
N ALA A 400 13.62 -3.79 -7.50
CA ALA A 400 12.28 -3.25 -7.59
C ALA A 400 12.29 -1.73 -7.80
N TRP A 401 13.18 -1.01 -7.12
CA TRP A 401 13.35 0.43 -7.28
C TRP A 401 13.82 0.81 -8.70
N LEU A 402 14.86 0.19 -9.22
CA LEU A 402 15.38 0.50 -10.55
C LEU A 402 14.36 0.19 -11.65
N VAL A 403 13.71 -0.98 -11.56
CA VAL A 403 12.72 -1.42 -12.54
C VAL A 403 11.48 -0.53 -12.50
N SER A 404 10.94 -0.25 -11.30
CA SER A 404 9.76 0.63 -11.18
C SER A 404 10.05 2.03 -11.71
N SER A 405 11.19 2.61 -11.37
CA SER A 405 11.58 3.95 -11.83
C SER A 405 11.75 4.02 -13.35
N THR A 406 12.36 2.99 -13.96
CA THR A 406 12.52 2.90 -15.41
C THR A 406 11.19 2.79 -16.13
N ILE A 407 10.29 1.94 -15.64
CA ILE A 407 8.96 1.75 -16.24
C ILE A 407 8.12 3.03 -16.10
N ILE A 408 8.16 3.69 -14.94
CA ILE A 408 7.42 4.94 -14.71
C ILE A 408 7.94 6.04 -15.63
N TRP A 409 9.25 6.20 -15.73
CA TRP A 409 9.85 7.15 -16.66
C TRP A 409 9.42 6.87 -18.10
N TYR A 410 9.44 5.62 -18.54
CA TYR A 410 9.03 5.23 -19.88
C TYR A 410 7.58 5.61 -20.20
N PHE A 411 6.64 5.30 -19.30
CA PHE A 411 5.21 5.53 -19.55
C PHE A 411 4.76 6.99 -19.36
N TYR A 412 5.44 7.76 -18.51
CA TYR A 412 4.97 9.11 -18.15
C TYR A 412 5.82 10.24 -18.72
N GLU A 413 7.05 9.96 -19.16
CA GLU A 413 7.95 10.99 -19.66
C GLU A 413 8.48 10.70 -21.07
N PHE A 414 8.78 9.44 -21.40
CA PHE A 414 9.39 9.09 -22.70
C PHE A 414 8.37 8.78 -23.78
N ALA A 415 7.29 8.04 -23.47
CA ALA A 415 6.29 7.58 -24.45
C ALA A 415 5.10 8.55 -24.64
N LYS A 416 5.27 9.82 -24.23
CA LYS A 416 4.27 10.88 -24.41
C LYS A 416 4.16 11.36 -25.85
#